data_1d7a110a703ff4d67b4e8ce2f4e91dcc
#
_entry.id   1d7a110a703ff4d67b4e8ce2f4e91dcc
#
_cell.length_a   1.000
_cell.length_b   1.000
_cell.length_c   1.000
_cell.angle_alpha   90.00
_cell.angle_beta   90.00
_cell.angle_gamma   90.00
#
_symmetry.space_group_name_H-M   'P 1'
#
loop_
_entity.id
_entity.type
_entity.pdbx_description
1 polymer ?
#
loop_
_entity_poly.entity_id
_entity_poly.type
_entity_poly.pdbx_seq_one_letter_code
_entity_poly.pdbx_strand_id
1 'polypeptide(L)'
;MDYAKPFDCVDHNKLWKILKEMEIPDFLTCLLRNLYAGQEATVRTGHATTDWFQTGKGICQRCILSPYLFNIHAEYIIINTGLDEGQAGIKIAWRNINNLRYADDTTLMAESKEELKSLLMKVKEESGKS
;
A
#
# COMPACT_ATOMS: atom_id res chain seq x y z
N MET A 1 -9.34 -3.98 8.08
CA MET A 1 -8.61 -2.70 8.13
C MET A 1 -8.94 -1.98 6.83
N ASP A 2 -9.57 -0.85 6.93
CA ASP A 2 -9.96 -0.05 5.78
C ASP A 2 -8.95 1.10 5.66
N TYR A 3 -8.31 1.22 4.51
CA TYR A 3 -7.39 2.33 4.24
C TYR A 3 -8.21 3.54 3.84
N ALA A 4 -8.25 4.57 4.66
CA ALA A 4 -8.84 5.84 4.27
C ALA A 4 -8.04 6.44 3.09
N LYS A 5 -8.59 6.38 1.89
CA LYS A 5 -7.95 6.85 0.63
C LYS A 5 -6.63 6.13 0.31
N PRO A 6 -6.65 4.81 0.09
CA PRO A 6 -5.44 4.01 -0.08
C PRO A 6 -4.55 4.49 -1.23
N PHE A 7 -5.15 4.96 -2.33
CA PHE A 7 -4.41 5.44 -3.51
C PHE A 7 -3.81 6.84 -3.34
N ASP A 8 -4.37 7.67 -2.46
CA ASP A 8 -3.93 9.07 -2.27
C ASP A 8 -2.73 9.19 -1.32
N CYS A 9 -2.45 8.14 -0.52
CA CYS A 9 -1.45 8.17 0.55
C CYS A 9 -0.06 7.68 0.13
N VAL A 10 0.07 7.03 -1.02
CA VAL A 10 1.33 6.43 -1.45
C VAL A 10 2.34 7.50 -1.85
N ASP A 11 3.47 7.56 -1.14
CA ASP A 11 4.58 8.44 -1.48
C ASP A 11 5.39 7.84 -2.64
N HIS A 12 5.55 8.60 -3.72
CA HIS A 12 6.23 8.13 -4.93
C HIS A 12 7.68 7.72 -4.65
N ASN A 13 8.43 8.48 -3.86
CA ASN A 13 9.83 8.17 -3.58
C ASN A 13 9.97 6.85 -2.80
N LYS A 14 9.07 6.64 -1.85
CA LYS A 14 9.00 5.39 -1.10
C LYS A 14 8.57 4.23 -1.99
N LEU A 15 7.60 4.43 -2.86
CA LEU A 15 7.16 3.42 -3.83
C LEU A 15 8.32 2.96 -4.72
N TRP A 16 9.14 3.87 -5.23
CA TRP A 16 10.30 3.51 -6.05
C TRP A 16 11.35 2.70 -5.30
N LYS A 17 11.55 3.00 -4.02
CA LYS A 17 12.42 2.23 -3.15
C LYS A 17 11.86 0.83 -2.91
N ILE A 18 10.58 0.71 -2.62
CA ILE A 18 9.88 -0.57 -2.44
C ILE A 18 9.98 -1.44 -3.68
N LEU A 19 9.72 -0.88 -4.86
CA LEU A 19 9.85 -1.63 -6.12
C LEU A 19 11.26 -2.20 -6.32
N LYS A 20 12.28 -1.43 -5.95
CA LYS A 20 13.67 -1.88 -6.02
C LYS A 20 13.97 -2.99 -5.01
N GLU A 21 13.49 -2.88 -3.77
CA GLU A 21 13.65 -3.88 -2.72
C GLU A 21 12.90 -5.18 -3.04
N MET A 22 11.79 -5.09 -3.78
CA MET A 22 11.00 -6.22 -4.29
C MET A 22 11.58 -6.81 -5.59
N GLU A 23 12.81 -6.44 -5.95
CA GLU A 23 13.53 -6.94 -7.14
C GLU A 23 12.81 -6.68 -8.48
N ILE A 24 11.95 -5.66 -8.53
CA ILE A 24 11.33 -5.24 -9.80
C ILE A 24 12.43 -4.68 -10.72
N PRO A 25 12.51 -5.11 -12.00
CA PRO A 25 13.54 -4.67 -12.93
C PRO A 25 13.64 -3.16 -13.05
N ASP A 26 14.87 -2.64 -13.05
CA ASP A 26 15.15 -1.20 -13.09
C ASP A 26 14.49 -0.48 -14.28
N PHE A 27 14.41 -1.13 -15.43
CA PHE A 27 13.76 -0.54 -16.60
C PHE A 27 12.26 -0.30 -16.40
N LEU A 28 11.55 -1.19 -15.68
CA LEU A 28 10.14 -1.02 -15.34
C LEU A 28 9.97 0.08 -14.30
N THR A 29 10.83 0.12 -13.30
CA THR A 29 10.82 1.19 -12.30
C THR A 29 11.08 2.56 -12.94
N CYS A 30 12.01 2.64 -13.89
CA CYS A 30 12.28 3.85 -14.66
C CYS A 30 11.07 4.27 -15.50
N LEU A 31 10.44 3.33 -16.19
CA LEU A 31 9.22 3.59 -16.98
C LEU A 31 8.09 4.13 -16.11
N LEU A 32 7.84 3.52 -14.95
CA LEU A 32 6.84 3.97 -13.99
C LEU A 32 7.16 5.36 -13.45
N ARG A 33 8.42 5.62 -13.10
CA ARG A 33 8.86 6.97 -12.70
C ARG A 33 8.55 8.03 -13.75
N ASN A 34 8.82 7.72 -15.01
CA ASN A 34 8.54 8.64 -16.11
C ASN A 34 7.03 8.88 -16.30
N LEU A 35 6.19 7.85 -16.09
CA LEU A 35 4.74 7.99 -16.15
C LEU A 35 4.20 8.90 -15.03
N TYR A 36 4.82 8.87 -13.85
CA TYR A 36 4.42 9.69 -12.70
C TYR A 36 5.18 11.01 -12.59
N ALA A 37 6.28 11.18 -13.35
CA ALA A 37 7.04 12.42 -13.38
C ALA A 37 6.25 13.54 -14.06
N GLY A 38 6.13 14.67 -13.39
CA GLY A 38 5.45 15.83 -13.95
C GLY A 38 3.93 15.68 -14.09
N GLN A 39 3.33 14.73 -13.40
CA GLN A 39 1.87 14.67 -13.37
C GLN A 39 1.31 15.92 -12.69
N GLU A 40 0.47 16.60 -13.43
CA GLU A 40 -0.25 17.77 -12.97
C GLU A 40 -1.73 17.45 -12.86
N ALA A 41 -2.38 18.01 -11.88
CA ALA A 41 -3.81 17.87 -11.67
C ALA A 41 -4.48 19.24 -11.58
N THR A 42 -5.74 19.29 -11.97
CA THR A 42 -6.62 20.42 -11.79
C THR A 42 -7.94 19.94 -11.24
N VAL A 43 -8.56 20.72 -10.40
CA VAL A 43 -9.88 20.42 -9.85
C VAL A 43 -10.91 21.29 -10.56
N ARG A 44 -11.88 20.63 -11.16
CA ARG A 44 -13.02 21.30 -11.78
C ARG A 44 -14.25 21.22 -10.87
N THR A 45 -14.70 22.36 -10.40
CA THR A 45 -16.00 22.52 -9.76
C THR A 45 -17.00 23.05 -10.76
N GLY A 46 -18.30 22.95 -10.47
CA GLY A 46 -19.34 23.39 -11.41
C GLY A 46 -19.21 24.85 -11.92
N HIS A 47 -18.44 25.67 -11.24
CA HIS A 47 -18.30 27.11 -11.51
C HIS A 47 -16.85 27.60 -11.70
N ALA A 48 -15.84 26.78 -11.40
CA ALA A 48 -14.44 27.17 -11.51
C ALA A 48 -13.54 25.97 -11.74
N THR A 49 -12.37 26.23 -12.34
CA THR A 49 -11.27 25.28 -12.47
C THR A 49 -10.07 25.87 -11.77
N THR A 50 -9.37 25.08 -10.95
CA THR A 50 -8.13 25.53 -10.30
C THR A 50 -7.00 25.63 -11.32
N ASP A 51 -5.94 26.37 -10.97
CA ASP A 51 -4.68 26.25 -11.69
C ASP A 51 -4.12 24.83 -11.61
N TRP A 52 -3.29 24.47 -12.58
CA TRP A 52 -2.59 23.18 -12.59
C TRP A 52 -1.59 23.11 -11.44
N PHE A 53 -1.59 22.02 -10.70
CA PHE A 53 -0.65 21.77 -9.63
C PHE A 53 -0.01 20.39 -9.77
N GLN A 54 1.25 20.28 -9.38
CA GLN A 54 1.97 19.00 -9.44
C GLN A 54 1.52 18.07 -8.32
N THR A 55 1.31 16.80 -8.67
CA THR A 55 0.99 15.74 -7.73
C THR A 55 2.25 14.99 -7.33
N GLY A 56 2.71 15.19 -6.10
CA GLY A 56 3.89 14.48 -5.55
C GLY A 56 3.57 13.20 -4.79
N LYS A 57 2.30 12.91 -4.57
CA LYS A 57 1.80 11.75 -3.83
C LYS A 57 0.56 11.17 -4.50
N GLY A 58 0.29 9.93 -4.16
CA GLY A 58 -0.89 9.21 -4.61
C GLY A 58 -0.67 8.46 -5.92
N ILE A 59 -1.50 7.44 -6.11
CA ILE A 59 -1.55 6.64 -7.33
C ILE A 59 -2.80 7.04 -8.09
N CYS A 60 -2.67 7.26 -9.40
CA CYS A 60 -3.77 7.71 -10.25
C CYS A 60 -4.97 6.76 -10.14
N GLN A 61 -6.10 7.25 -9.65
CA GLN A 61 -7.34 6.49 -9.61
C GLN A 61 -7.81 6.14 -11.03
N ARG A 62 -8.36 4.94 -11.20
CA ARG A 62 -8.80 4.40 -12.49
C ARG A 62 -7.69 4.13 -13.51
N CYS A 63 -6.42 4.21 -13.14
CA CYS A 63 -5.33 3.72 -13.96
C CYS A 63 -5.21 2.21 -13.81
N ILE A 64 -4.97 1.51 -14.92
CA ILE A 64 -4.80 0.04 -14.96
C ILE A 64 -3.66 -0.45 -14.03
N LEU A 65 -2.61 0.36 -13.85
CA LEU A 65 -1.44 0.02 -13.05
C LEU A 65 -1.64 0.26 -11.54
N SER A 66 -2.59 1.10 -11.16
CA SER A 66 -2.76 1.53 -9.76
C SER A 66 -3.06 0.39 -8.79
N PRO A 67 -3.94 -0.58 -9.10
CA PRO A 67 -4.16 -1.74 -8.23
C PRO A 67 -2.89 -2.57 -8.01
N TYR A 68 -2.08 -2.73 -9.05
CA TYR A 68 -0.82 -3.50 -8.95
C TYR A 68 0.20 -2.79 -8.07
N LEU A 69 0.39 -1.49 -8.25
CA LEU A 69 1.31 -0.69 -7.45
C LEU A 69 0.88 -0.65 -5.98
N PHE A 70 -0.41 -0.51 -5.73
CA PHE A 70 -0.95 -0.58 -4.38
C PHE A 70 -0.75 -1.96 -3.75
N ASN A 71 -1.01 -3.04 -4.49
CA ASN A 71 -0.81 -4.40 -4.00
C ASN A 71 0.66 -4.68 -3.66
N ILE A 72 1.62 -4.22 -4.48
CA ILE A 72 3.04 -4.34 -4.19
C ILE A 72 3.40 -3.57 -2.91
N HIS A 73 2.90 -2.36 -2.75
CA HIS A 73 3.11 -1.55 -1.56
C HIS A 73 2.52 -2.22 -0.30
N ALA A 74 1.30 -2.73 -0.38
CA ALA A 74 0.65 -3.44 0.71
C ALA A 74 1.39 -4.74 1.07
N GLU A 75 1.85 -5.49 0.07
CA GLU A 75 2.64 -6.72 0.25
C GLU A 75 3.96 -6.42 0.97
N TYR A 76 4.66 -5.37 0.56
CA TYR A 76 5.89 -4.93 1.21
C TYR A 76 5.68 -4.61 2.69
N ILE A 77 4.60 -3.89 3.04
CA ILE A 77 4.27 -3.61 4.43
C ILE A 77 4.08 -4.90 5.22
N ILE A 78 3.32 -5.85 4.70
CA ILE A 78 3.02 -7.12 5.39
C ILE A 78 4.28 -7.96 5.58
N ILE A 79 5.14 -8.08 4.56
CA ILE A 79 6.41 -8.80 4.66
C ILE A 79 7.28 -8.19 5.78
N ASN A 80 7.41 -6.86 5.80
CA ASN A 80 8.24 -6.17 6.81
C ASN A 80 7.66 -6.23 8.24
N THR A 81 6.37 -6.48 8.39
CA THR A 81 5.78 -6.72 9.72
C THR A 81 6.11 -8.11 10.26
N GLY A 82 6.64 -9.02 9.43
CA GLY A 82 6.87 -10.42 9.79
C GLY A 82 5.58 -11.19 10.11
N LEU A 83 4.43 -10.72 9.61
CA LEU A 83 3.14 -11.38 9.88
C LEU A 83 3.09 -12.79 9.31
N ASP A 84 3.69 -13.01 8.14
CA ASP A 84 3.66 -14.31 7.47
C ASP A 84 4.51 -15.38 8.19
N GLU A 85 5.50 -14.96 8.98
CA GLU A 85 6.38 -15.83 9.78
C GLU A 85 5.94 -15.96 11.25
N GLY A 86 4.94 -15.18 11.66
CA GLY A 86 4.49 -15.11 13.05
C GLY A 86 3.71 -16.36 13.49
N GLN A 87 3.88 -16.74 14.78
CA GLN A 87 3.02 -17.77 15.41
C GLN A 87 1.63 -17.23 15.76
N ALA A 88 1.43 -15.93 15.64
CA ALA A 88 0.16 -15.24 15.87
C ALA A 88 -0.86 -15.57 14.78
N GLY A 89 -2.11 -15.75 15.13
CA GLY A 89 -3.21 -16.02 14.19
C GLY A 89 -4.05 -17.24 14.57
N ILE A 90 -4.99 -17.56 13.72
CA ILE A 90 -5.91 -18.69 13.91
C ILE A 90 -5.40 -19.92 13.14
N LYS A 91 -5.34 -21.05 13.79
CA LYS A 91 -4.93 -22.30 13.14
C LYS A 91 -6.07 -22.92 12.33
N ILE A 92 -5.87 -22.99 11.01
CA ILE A 92 -6.81 -23.65 10.10
C ILE A 92 -6.03 -24.70 9.30
N ALA A 93 -6.43 -25.97 9.40
CA ALA A 93 -5.83 -27.09 8.63
C ALA A 93 -4.28 -27.07 8.66
N TRP A 94 -3.68 -26.99 9.85
CA TRP A 94 -2.23 -27.00 10.11
C TRP A 94 -1.48 -25.73 9.67
N ARG A 95 -2.17 -24.73 9.15
CA ARG A 95 -1.60 -23.43 8.80
C ARG A 95 -2.06 -22.38 9.78
N ASN A 96 -1.15 -21.47 10.12
CA ASN A 96 -1.45 -20.31 10.93
C ASN A 96 -1.88 -19.19 9.99
N ILE A 97 -3.10 -18.69 10.15
CA ILE A 97 -3.65 -17.60 9.35
C ILE A 97 -3.87 -16.41 10.26
N ASN A 98 -3.11 -15.35 10.04
CA ASN A 98 -3.18 -14.11 10.82
C ASN A 98 -3.69 -12.92 10.00
N ASN A 99 -3.71 -13.04 8.68
CA ASN A 99 -4.25 -12.01 7.79
C ASN A 99 -4.98 -12.62 6.60
N LEU A 100 -5.98 -11.91 6.11
CA LEU A 100 -6.65 -12.15 4.84
C LEU A 100 -6.68 -10.83 4.07
N ARG A 101 -6.35 -10.91 2.79
CA ARG A 101 -6.25 -9.72 1.93
C ARG A 101 -7.11 -9.88 0.69
N TYR A 102 -7.83 -8.82 0.37
CA TYR A 102 -8.59 -8.71 -0.87
C TYR A 102 -8.54 -7.27 -1.35
N ALA A 103 -7.84 -7.01 -2.46
CA ALA A 103 -7.56 -5.68 -2.97
C ALA A 103 -6.98 -4.76 -1.87
N ASP A 104 -7.67 -3.68 -1.53
CA ASP A 104 -7.31 -2.73 -0.47
C ASP A 104 -7.81 -3.13 0.94
N ASP A 105 -8.63 -4.17 1.02
CA ASP A 105 -9.13 -4.68 2.29
C ASP A 105 -8.16 -5.69 2.92
N THR A 106 -7.78 -5.42 4.16
CA THR A 106 -6.96 -6.33 4.97
C THR A 106 -7.67 -6.64 6.28
N THR A 107 -7.90 -7.92 6.54
CA THR A 107 -8.45 -8.42 7.80
C THR A 107 -7.34 -9.11 8.59
N LEU A 108 -7.10 -8.65 9.81
CA LEU A 108 -6.20 -9.29 10.75
C LEU A 108 -6.97 -10.23 11.67
N MET A 109 -6.39 -11.40 11.95
CA MET A 109 -6.98 -12.42 12.79
C MET A 109 -6.01 -12.85 13.87
N ALA A 110 -6.50 -13.08 15.08
CA ALA A 110 -5.73 -13.54 16.22
C ALA A 110 -6.61 -14.33 17.19
N GLU A 111 -6.01 -15.17 18.02
CA GLU A 111 -6.70 -15.95 19.04
C GLU A 111 -7.07 -15.09 20.27
N SER A 112 -6.35 -13.98 20.51
CA SER A 112 -6.58 -13.08 21.64
C SER A 112 -6.63 -11.61 21.22
N LYS A 113 -7.28 -10.80 22.09
CA LYS A 113 -7.38 -9.35 21.87
C LYS A 113 -6.03 -8.64 21.97
N GLU A 114 -5.15 -9.11 22.85
CA GLU A 114 -3.79 -8.58 23.04
C GLU A 114 -2.93 -8.84 21.81
N GLU A 115 -3.02 -10.03 21.27
CA GLU A 115 -2.35 -10.44 20.05
C GLU A 115 -2.83 -9.61 18.85
N LEU A 116 -4.14 -9.44 18.69
CA LEU A 116 -4.72 -8.61 17.62
C LEU A 116 -4.25 -7.16 17.70
N LYS A 117 -4.17 -6.59 18.92
CA LYS A 117 -3.62 -5.24 19.14
C LYS A 117 -2.16 -5.16 18.72
N SER A 118 -1.34 -6.15 19.07
CA SER A 118 0.07 -6.21 18.70
C SER A 118 0.25 -6.25 17.19
N LEU A 119 -0.51 -7.09 16.49
CA LEU A 119 -0.50 -7.18 15.02
C LEU A 119 -0.91 -5.83 14.38
N LEU A 120 -1.97 -5.21 14.88
CA LEU A 120 -2.44 -3.92 14.38
C LEU A 120 -1.40 -2.81 14.57
N MET A 121 -0.70 -2.80 15.72
CA MET A 121 0.36 -1.82 16.00
C MET A 121 1.53 -1.98 15.04
N LYS A 122 1.98 -3.21 14.78
CA LYS A 122 3.04 -3.49 13.80
C LYS A 122 2.69 -2.98 12.39
N VAL A 123 1.49 -3.31 11.92
CA VAL A 123 1.03 -2.85 10.60
C VAL A 123 0.97 -1.34 10.51
N LYS A 124 0.46 -0.67 11.56
CA LYS A 124 0.41 0.79 11.62
C LYS A 124 1.79 1.43 11.59
N GLU A 125 2.74 0.86 12.31
CA GLU A 125 4.11 1.38 12.38
C GLU A 125 4.79 1.28 11.02
N GLU A 126 4.71 0.14 10.36
CA GLU A 126 5.29 -0.06 9.02
C GLU A 126 4.58 0.78 7.95
N SER A 127 3.25 0.90 8.01
CA SER A 127 2.50 1.78 7.12
C SER A 127 2.87 3.27 7.29
N GLY A 128 3.27 3.70 8.49
CA GLY A 128 3.76 5.05 8.73
C GLY A 128 5.19 5.28 8.21
N LYS A 129 6.00 4.23 8.10
CA LYS A 129 7.36 4.27 7.54
C LYS A 129 7.37 4.19 6.01
N SER A 130 6.42 3.51 5.44
CA SER A 130 6.22 3.35 3.98
C SER A 130 5.26 4.41 3.44
#